data_5cc3fce3213c4ea293df1027ce6f043f
#
_entry.id   5cc3fce3213c4ea293df1027ce6f043f
#
_cell.length_a   1.000
_cell.length_b   1.000
_cell.length_c   1.000
_cell.angle_alpha   90.00
_cell.angle_beta   90.00
_cell.angle_gamma   90.00
#
_symmetry.space_group_name_H-M   'P 1'
#
loop_
_entity.id
_entity.type
_entity.pdbx_description
1 polymer ?
#
loop_
_entity_poly.entity_id
_entity_poly.type
_entity_poly.pdbx_seq_one_letter_code
_entity_poly.pdbx_strand_id
1 'polypeptide(L)'
;MMPWYQSFYEPAFAKTFLATQTHLFISQDGEGSEHLIENLLRNTLCEQLNTHGQACGHCKSCEYSFVEHPKLRVIEKNPELKTAVVTIEQIRELSSFIELASSSQEDYKLIYIKDADVLSTSAANALLKNLEEPPTNTFFILNSKNLHKILPTIRSRSSIHFLPSPTREQSVSYLEQEGHQQAIQFIDLSGNKPLFAIQLANDHEVLNSIVTLLMKGKSFDMMHVNDALLTSGLGFFIEIMQKWIFDLSSYTEFKQLHYFTNIKDKIEQISKTLSYKETLNFYKKLNEYARLADTPINKSMALDAMMIDYKRIFN
;
A
#
# COMPACT_ATOMS: atom_id res chain seq x y z
N MET A 1 -14.79 5.11 -10.22
CA MET A 1 -15.06 4.01 -9.22
C MET A 1 -14.30 2.77 -9.65
N MET A 2 -13.63 2.10 -8.72
CA MET A 2 -12.79 0.93 -9.04
C MET A 2 -13.65 -0.33 -9.21
N PRO A 3 -13.63 -0.98 -10.40
CA PRO A 3 -14.57 -2.08 -10.70
C PRO A 3 -14.41 -3.29 -9.79
N TRP A 4 -13.19 -3.59 -9.31
CA TRP A 4 -12.92 -4.73 -8.42
C TRP A 4 -13.46 -4.54 -7.00
N TYR A 5 -13.89 -3.34 -6.61
CA TYR A 5 -14.50 -3.05 -5.32
C TYR A 5 -16.04 -2.89 -5.39
N GLN A 6 -16.67 -3.31 -6.47
CA GLN A 6 -18.10 -3.09 -6.71
C GLN A 6 -18.99 -3.57 -5.54
N SER A 7 -18.69 -4.72 -4.95
CA SER A 7 -19.45 -5.28 -3.82
C SER A 7 -19.45 -4.38 -2.56
N PHE A 8 -18.42 -3.55 -2.39
CA PHE A 8 -18.32 -2.61 -1.26
C PHE A 8 -19.14 -1.32 -1.47
N TYR A 9 -19.55 -1.05 -2.71
CA TYR A 9 -20.43 0.08 -3.02
C TYR A 9 -21.91 -0.29 -3.02
N GLU A 10 -22.25 -1.56 -2.81
CA GLU A 10 -23.64 -2.00 -2.77
C GLU A 10 -24.33 -1.54 -1.48
N PRO A 11 -25.66 -1.25 -1.55
CA PRO A 11 -26.43 -0.84 -0.38
C PRO A 11 -26.40 -1.84 0.78
N ALA A 12 -26.20 -3.13 0.48
CA ALA A 12 -26.07 -4.18 1.49
C ALA A 12 -24.86 -3.96 2.37
N PHE A 13 -23.70 -3.61 1.79
CA PHE A 13 -22.48 -3.30 2.55
C PHE A 13 -22.65 -2.03 3.38
N ALA A 14 -23.22 -0.96 2.81
CA ALA A 14 -23.48 0.28 3.51
C ALA A 14 -24.35 0.10 4.78
N LYS A 15 -25.32 -0.81 4.75
CA LYS A 15 -26.16 -1.16 5.92
C LYS A 15 -25.36 -1.88 7.00
N THR A 16 -24.46 -2.79 6.63
CA THR A 16 -23.64 -3.55 7.58
C THR A 16 -22.47 -2.72 8.12
N PHE A 17 -22.01 -1.72 7.36
CA PHE A 17 -20.89 -0.87 7.73
C PHE A 17 -21.13 -0.10 9.04
N LEU A 18 -22.34 0.45 9.26
CA LEU A 18 -22.69 1.13 10.52
C LEU A 18 -23.25 0.18 11.59
N ALA A 19 -23.42 -1.10 11.28
CA ALA A 19 -23.84 -2.09 12.27
C ALA A 19 -22.68 -2.62 13.13
N THR A 20 -21.44 -2.44 12.65
CA THR A 20 -20.21 -2.86 13.34
C THR A 20 -19.34 -1.65 13.63
N GLN A 21 -18.85 -1.50 14.85
CA GLN A 21 -18.11 -0.30 15.25
C GLN A 21 -16.64 -0.30 14.79
N THR A 22 -16.07 -1.46 14.44
CA THR A 22 -14.65 -1.55 14.03
C THR A 22 -14.51 -2.39 12.77
N HIS A 23 -13.93 -1.79 11.73
CA HIS A 23 -13.64 -2.42 10.45
C HIS A 23 -12.13 -2.41 10.20
N LEU A 24 -11.60 -3.55 9.75
CA LEU A 24 -10.21 -3.70 9.33
C LEU A 24 -10.18 -4.14 7.87
N PHE A 25 -9.75 -3.23 7.00
CA PHE A 25 -9.55 -3.50 5.57
C PHE A 25 -8.12 -3.97 5.32
N ILE A 26 -7.98 -5.05 4.57
CA ILE A 26 -6.68 -5.62 4.18
C ILE A 26 -6.56 -5.56 2.66
N SER A 27 -5.54 -4.87 2.17
CA SER A 27 -5.29 -4.65 0.73
C SER A 27 -3.80 -4.53 0.44
N GLN A 28 -3.44 -4.55 -0.83
CA GLN A 28 -2.07 -4.27 -1.28
C GLN A 28 -1.94 -2.82 -1.74
N ASP A 29 -0.73 -2.26 -1.66
CA ASP A 29 -0.44 -0.94 -2.23
C ASP A 29 -0.73 -0.90 -3.74
N GLY A 30 -1.22 0.24 -4.20
CA GLY A 30 -1.49 0.46 -5.61
C GLY A 30 -2.80 -0.14 -6.14
N GLU A 31 -3.60 -0.79 -5.28
CA GLU A 31 -4.92 -1.34 -5.62
C GLU A 31 -6.07 -0.35 -5.38
N GLY A 32 -5.81 0.76 -4.66
CA GLY A 32 -6.77 1.83 -4.45
C GLY A 32 -7.71 1.66 -3.24
N SER A 33 -7.30 0.91 -2.23
CA SER A 33 -8.08 0.74 -0.99
C SER A 33 -8.36 2.06 -0.27
N GLU A 34 -7.42 2.98 -0.27
CA GLU A 34 -7.62 4.30 0.32
C GLU A 34 -8.76 5.04 -0.36
N HIS A 35 -8.83 5.02 -1.69
CA HIS A 35 -9.94 5.63 -2.44
C HIS A 35 -11.29 4.96 -2.14
N LEU A 36 -11.31 3.63 -1.98
CA LEU A 36 -12.50 2.93 -1.57
C LEU A 36 -12.96 3.42 -0.20
N ILE A 37 -12.07 3.39 0.79
CA ILE A 37 -12.40 3.76 2.18
C ILE A 37 -12.81 5.24 2.26
N GLU A 38 -12.09 6.14 1.59
CA GLU A 38 -12.47 7.55 1.53
C GLU A 38 -13.86 7.75 0.93
N ASN A 39 -14.22 7.04 -0.14
CA ASN A 39 -15.55 7.10 -0.72
C ASN A 39 -16.63 6.56 0.23
N LEU A 40 -16.36 5.44 0.92
CA LEU A 40 -17.29 4.90 1.93
C LEU A 40 -17.51 5.91 3.06
N LEU A 41 -16.46 6.54 3.55
CA LEU A 41 -16.56 7.54 4.61
C LEU A 41 -17.26 8.82 4.13
N ARG A 42 -16.99 9.31 2.92
CA ARG A 42 -17.71 10.44 2.32
C ARG A 42 -19.19 10.15 2.14
N ASN A 43 -19.54 8.94 1.69
CA ASN A 43 -20.93 8.51 1.56
C ASN A 43 -21.62 8.46 2.94
N THR A 44 -20.91 7.98 3.96
CA THR A 44 -21.42 7.94 5.34
C THR A 44 -21.62 9.35 5.92
N LEU A 45 -20.72 10.28 5.63
CA LEU A 45 -20.77 11.65 6.13
C LEU A 45 -21.79 12.52 5.39
N CYS A 46 -22.18 12.15 4.17
CA CYS A 46 -23.06 12.94 3.33
C CYS A 46 -24.50 13.01 3.89
N GLU A 47 -25.05 14.22 3.95
CA GLU A 47 -26.44 14.44 4.43
C GLU A 47 -27.49 13.92 3.44
N GLN A 48 -27.17 13.91 2.13
CA GLN A 48 -28.10 13.52 1.06
C GLN A 48 -27.33 12.79 -0.05
N LEU A 49 -27.39 11.47 -0.04
CA LEU A 49 -26.79 10.70 -1.12
C LEU A 49 -27.48 10.97 -2.47
N ASN A 50 -26.73 10.94 -3.55
CA ASN A 50 -27.25 11.02 -4.90
C ASN A 50 -28.03 9.74 -5.28
N THR A 51 -28.64 9.70 -6.45
CA THR A 51 -29.43 8.55 -6.96
C THR A 51 -28.63 7.26 -7.09
N HIS A 52 -27.31 7.35 -7.09
CA HIS A 52 -26.39 6.20 -7.17
C HIS A 52 -25.86 5.78 -5.78
N GLY A 53 -26.36 6.37 -4.69
CA GLY A 53 -25.92 6.06 -3.33
C GLY A 53 -24.54 6.64 -2.97
N GLN A 54 -24.06 7.66 -3.68
CA GLN A 54 -22.79 8.34 -3.47
C GLN A 54 -23.00 9.72 -2.84
N ALA A 55 -21.96 10.24 -2.21
CA ALA A 55 -21.95 11.59 -1.65
C ALA A 55 -22.35 12.63 -2.72
N CYS A 56 -23.25 13.54 -2.35
CA CYS A 56 -23.85 14.49 -3.30
C CYS A 56 -22.87 15.57 -3.80
N GLY A 57 -21.80 15.85 -3.06
CA GLY A 57 -20.77 16.83 -3.40
C GLY A 57 -21.11 18.30 -3.10
N HIS A 58 -22.33 18.59 -2.59
CA HIS A 58 -22.81 19.99 -2.44
C HIS A 58 -23.55 20.27 -1.12
N CYS A 59 -23.75 19.31 -0.24
CA CYS A 59 -24.29 19.56 1.10
C CYS A 59 -23.20 20.12 2.02
N LYS A 60 -23.60 20.69 3.17
CA LYS A 60 -22.64 21.26 4.14
C LYS A 60 -21.54 20.28 4.56
N SER A 61 -21.88 19.00 4.73
CA SER A 61 -20.94 17.96 5.05
C SER A 61 -19.95 17.72 3.91
N CYS A 62 -20.39 17.73 2.64
CA CYS A 62 -19.53 17.55 1.47
C CYS A 62 -18.63 18.77 1.17
N GLU A 63 -18.93 19.95 1.68
CA GLU A 63 -18.13 21.16 1.51
C GLU A 63 -16.83 21.12 2.33
N TYR A 64 -16.81 20.34 3.42
CA TYR A 64 -15.56 20.13 4.18
C TYR A 64 -14.53 19.34 3.38
N SER A 65 -13.27 19.73 3.50
CA SER A 65 -12.19 18.84 3.06
C SER A 65 -12.24 17.54 3.87
N PHE A 66 -11.84 16.43 3.26
CA PHE A 66 -11.97 15.11 3.89
C PHE A 66 -11.26 15.04 5.27
N VAL A 67 -10.06 15.60 5.38
CA VAL A 67 -9.25 15.57 6.61
C VAL A 67 -9.71 16.56 7.69
N GLU A 68 -10.45 17.62 7.31
CA GLU A 68 -10.90 18.66 8.24
C GLU A 68 -12.38 18.50 8.65
N HIS A 69 -13.03 17.42 8.22
CA HIS A 69 -14.42 17.18 8.53
C HIS A 69 -14.65 17.01 10.06
N PRO A 70 -15.60 17.75 10.68
CA PRO A 70 -15.78 17.78 12.13
C PRO A 70 -16.17 16.43 12.75
N LYS A 71 -16.74 15.51 11.96
CA LYS A 71 -17.12 14.15 12.39
C LYS A 71 -16.08 13.08 12.04
N LEU A 72 -14.97 13.45 11.39
CA LEU A 72 -13.92 12.52 10.97
C LEU A 72 -12.57 12.89 11.57
N ARG A 73 -11.84 11.90 12.06
CA ARG A 73 -10.43 12.03 12.37
C ARG A 73 -9.65 11.02 11.53
N VAL A 74 -8.72 11.52 10.72
CA VAL A 74 -7.79 10.70 9.95
C VAL A 74 -6.46 10.63 10.69
N ILE A 75 -5.93 9.42 10.83
CA ILE A 75 -4.61 9.16 11.42
C ILE A 75 -3.78 8.45 10.37
N GLU A 76 -2.61 8.98 10.13
CA GLU A 76 -1.61 8.44 9.22
C GLU A 76 -0.22 8.51 9.85
N LYS A 77 0.72 7.75 9.31
CA LYS A 77 2.12 7.78 9.76
C LYS A 77 2.66 9.21 9.77
N ASN A 78 3.42 9.54 10.81
CA ASN A 78 4.02 10.86 10.92
C ASN A 78 5.23 10.96 9.96
N PRO A 79 5.17 11.83 8.93
CA PRO A 79 6.25 11.97 7.94
C PRO A 79 7.52 12.63 8.52
N GLU A 80 7.41 13.35 9.64
CA GLU A 80 8.54 14.01 10.27
C GLU A 80 9.45 13.07 11.08
N LEU A 81 8.94 11.88 11.40
CA LEU A 81 9.70 10.88 12.12
C LEU A 81 10.62 10.11 11.17
N LYS A 82 11.83 9.81 11.64
CA LYS A 82 12.79 8.96 10.91
C LYS A 82 12.23 7.56 10.61
N THR A 83 11.34 7.08 11.46
CA THR A 83 10.54 5.88 11.25
C THR A 83 9.11 6.27 10.95
N ALA A 84 8.58 5.81 9.82
CA ALA A 84 7.21 6.07 9.41
C ALA A 84 6.23 5.23 10.26
N VAL A 85 5.91 5.71 11.48
CA VAL A 85 5.03 5.03 12.44
C VAL A 85 3.87 5.91 12.86
N VAL A 86 2.77 5.29 13.28
CA VAL A 86 1.69 5.94 14.03
C VAL A 86 2.04 5.88 15.51
N THR A 87 2.10 7.03 16.17
CA THR A 87 2.57 7.16 17.55
C THR A 87 1.44 7.05 18.58
N ILE A 88 1.81 6.83 19.84
CA ILE A 88 0.85 6.79 20.95
C ILE A 88 0.19 8.16 21.18
N GLU A 89 0.91 9.25 20.93
CA GLU A 89 0.41 10.61 21.08
C GLU A 89 -0.77 10.87 20.11
N GLN A 90 -0.64 10.45 18.84
CA GLN A 90 -1.71 10.53 17.85
C GLN A 90 -2.96 9.74 18.30
N ILE A 91 -2.78 8.58 18.92
CA ILE A 91 -3.92 7.78 19.45
C ILE A 91 -4.52 8.42 20.71
N ARG A 92 -3.71 9.03 21.57
CA ARG A 92 -4.22 9.74 22.77
C ARG A 92 -5.05 10.98 22.43
N GLU A 93 -4.69 11.69 21.36
CA GLU A 93 -5.46 12.83 20.88
C GLU A 93 -6.87 12.44 20.42
N LEU A 94 -7.11 11.15 20.06
CA LEU A 94 -8.45 10.67 19.76
C LEU A 94 -9.41 10.77 20.94
N SER A 95 -8.93 10.61 22.18
CA SER A 95 -9.79 10.67 23.37
C SER A 95 -10.50 12.02 23.45
N SER A 96 -9.78 13.13 23.24
CA SER A 96 -10.37 14.46 23.21
C SER A 96 -11.38 14.64 22.07
N PHE A 97 -11.08 14.08 20.89
CA PHE A 97 -11.99 14.13 19.74
C PHE A 97 -13.29 13.33 20.01
N ILE A 98 -13.18 12.19 20.68
CA ILE A 98 -14.31 11.33 21.03
C ILE A 98 -15.17 11.99 22.12
N GLU A 99 -14.55 12.53 23.19
CA GLU A 99 -15.25 13.15 24.33
C GLU A 99 -16.07 14.39 23.92
N LEU A 100 -15.57 15.19 22.98
CA LEU A 100 -16.28 16.36 22.44
C LEU A 100 -17.58 16.01 21.69
N ALA A 101 -17.83 14.72 21.39
CA ALA A 101 -19.01 14.25 20.66
C ALA A 101 -20.22 13.92 21.54
N SER A 102 -20.08 13.84 22.84
CA SER A 102 -21.12 13.31 23.75
C SER A 102 -22.36 14.21 23.94
N SER A 103 -22.46 15.31 23.21
CA SER A 103 -23.50 16.33 23.46
C SER A 103 -24.84 16.10 22.70
N SER A 104 -24.88 15.23 21.67
CA SER A 104 -26.13 14.86 20.98
C SER A 104 -26.19 13.38 20.63
N GLN A 105 -27.33 12.75 20.84
CA GLN A 105 -27.55 11.32 20.54
C GLN A 105 -27.54 10.99 19.02
N GLU A 106 -27.54 11.99 18.16
CA GLU A 106 -27.58 11.85 16.70
C GLU A 106 -26.17 12.00 16.05
N ASP A 107 -25.15 12.45 16.79
CA ASP A 107 -23.82 12.67 16.27
C ASP A 107 -22.96 11.39 16.35
N TYR A 108 -22.47 10.94 15.22
CA TYR A 108 -21.49 9.86 15.13
C TYR A 108 -20.09 10.40 14.81
N LYS A 109 -19.07 9.63 15.17
CA LYS A 109 -17.66 9.93 14.88
C LYS A 109 -17.05 8.80 14.08
N LEU A 110 -16.28 9.18 13.08
CA LEU A 110 -15.50 8.26 12.26
C LEU A 110 -14.01 8.47 12.54
N ILE A 111 -13.30 7.39 12.79
CA ILE A 111 -11.86 7.40 13.03
C ILE A 111 -11.24 6.51 11.98
N TYR A 112 -10.45 7.10 11.09
CA TYR A 112 -9.77 6.39 10.00
C TYR A 112 -8.28 6.32 10.25
N ILE A 113 -7.74 5.12 10.45
CA ILE A 113 -6.31 4.84 10.61
C ILE A 113 -5.81 4.24 9.30
N LYS A 114 -5.09 5.05 8.50
CA LYS A 114 -4.65 4.66 7.15
C LYS A 114 -3.60 3.55 7.15
N ASP A 115 -2.68 3.56 8.09
CA ASP A 115 -1.52 2.67 8.14
C ASP A 115 -1.52 1.88 9.47
N ALA A 116 -2.53 1.02 9.69
CA ALA A 116 -2.67 0.30 10.95
C ALA A 116 -1.53 -0.71 11.21
N ASP A 117 -0.84 -1.17 10.16
CA ASP A 117 0.30 -2.08 10.27
C ASP A 117 1.63 -1.40 10.68
N VAL A 118 1.66 -0.07 10.78
CA VAL A 118 2.80 0.69 11.33
C VAL A 118 2.47 1.39 12.65
N LEU A 119 1.40 0.98 13.33
CA LEU A 119 1.16 1.36 14.73
C LEU A 119 2.35 0.94 15.60
N SER A 120 2.90 1.86 16.40
CA SER A 120 3.84 1.46 17.44
C SER A 120 3.14 0.54 18.44
N THR A 121 3.88 -0.33 19.12
CA THR A 121 3.30 -1.24 20.13
C THR A 121 2.50 -0.49 21.19
N SER A 122 3.00 0.67 21.63
CA SER A 122 2.33 1.52 22.60
C SER A 122 1.06 2.17 22.02
N ALA A 123 1.07 2.59 20.76
CA ALA A 123 -0.11 3.12 20.07
C ALA A 123 -1.19 2.04 19.89
N ALA A 124 -0.79 0.85 19.45
CA ALA A 124 -1.69 -0.29 19.29
C ALA A 124 -2.37 -0.68 20.64
N ASN A 125 -1.61 -0.73 21.73
CA ASN A 125 -2.16 -1.01 23.06
C ASN A 125 -3.08 0.11 23.57
N ALA A 126 -2.75 1.38 23.29
CA ALA A 126 -3.63 2.51 23.65
C ALA A 126 -4.96 2.47 22.87
N LEU A 127 -4.92 2.05 21.61
CA LEU A 127 -6.10 1.90 20.77
C LEU A 127 -7.05 0.81 21.29
N LEU A 128 -6.51 -0.29 21.86
CA LEU A 128 -7.31 -1.41 22.37
C LEU A 128 -8.41 -0.98 23.36
N LYS A 129 -8.12 -0.01 24.24
CA LYS A 129 -9.11 0.50 25.19
C LYS A 129 -10.37 1.02 24.48
N ASN A 130 -10.17 1.75 23.38
CA ASN A 130 -11.27 2.30 22.58
C ASN A 130 -11.98 1.25 21.74
N LEU A 131 -11.29 0.16 21.39
CA LEU A 131 -11.88 -0.95 20.61
C LEU A 131 -12.60 -1.98 21.47
N GLU A 132 -12.25 -2.08 22.77
CA GLU A 132 -12.92 -2.97 23.74
C GLU A 132 -14.26 -2.41 24.18
N GLU A 133 -14.29 -1.13 24.51
CA GLU A 133 -15.49 -0.41 24.93
C GLU A 133 -15.65 0.83 24.03
N PRO A 134 -16.04 0.64 22.77
CA PRO A 134 -16.13 1.76 21.85
C PRO A 134 -17.21 2.73 22.33
N PRO A 135 -16.91 4.03 22.36
CA PRO A 135 -17.89 5.04 22.73
C PRO A 135 -19.10 4.99 21.79
N THR A 136 -20.26 5.33 22.34
CA THR A 136 -21.52 5.33 21.55
C THR A 136 -21.36 6.14 20.27
N ASN A 137 -21.85 5.59 19.15
CA ASN A 137 -21.80 6.22 17.82
C ASN A 137 -20.37 6.53 17.33
N THR A 138 -19.35 5.79 17.79
CA THR A 138 -17.97 5.93 17.32
C THR A 138 -17.59 4.70 16.51
N PHE A 139 -17.06 4.93 15.30
CA PHE A 139 -16.68 3.88 14.35
C PHE A 139 -15.21 3.99 14.01
N PHE A 140 -14.51 2.87 14.08
CA PHE A 140 -13.09 2.77 13.77
C PHE A 140 -12.91 2.05 12.43
N ILE A 141 -12.20 2.67 11.54
CA ILE A 141 -11.85 2.15 10.23
C ILE A 141 -10.35 2.06 10.14
N LEU A 142 -9.83 0.85 10.05
CA LEU A 142 -8.40 0.57 9.95
C LEU A 142 -8.09 0.05 8.55
N ASN A 143 -7.04 0.56 7.92
CA ASN A 143 -6.50 0.02 6.69
C ASN A 143 -5.11 -0.55 6.96
N SER A 144 -4.80 -1.72 6.43
CA SER A 144 -3.51 -2.39 6.59
C SER A 144 -3.15 -3.18 5.36
N LYS A 145 -1.85 -3.25 5.08
CA LYS A 145 -1.28 -4.05 3.99
C LYS A 145 -0.97 -5.49 4.44
N ASN A 146 -0.86 -5.70 5.75
CA ASN A 146 -0.44 -6.99 6.29
C ASN A 146 -1.18 -7.33 7.59
N LEU A 147 -2.12 -8.28 7.50
CA LEU A 147 -2.88 -8.77 8.63
C LEU A 147 -1.98 -9.28 9.78
N HIS A 148 -0.83 -9.88 9.47
CA HIS A 148 0.07 -10.44 10.49
C HIS A 148 0.79 -9.37 11.33
N LYS A 149 0.89 -8.14 10.84
CA LYS A 149 1.42 -7.01 11.62
C LYS A 149 0.39 -6.42 12.58
N ILE A 150 -0.90 -6.72 12.41
CA ILE A 150 -1.96 -6.27 13.32
C ILE A 150 -2.03 -7.19 14.53
N LEU A 151 -2.07 -6.60 15.73
CA LEU A 151 -2.17 -7.37 16.98
C LEU A 151 -3.40 -8.31 16.96
N PRO A 152 -3.28 -9.56 17.44
CA PRO A 152 -4.41 -10.49 17.51
C PRO A 152 -5.61 -9.92 18.28
N THR A 153 -5.34 -9.08 19.29
CA THR A 153 -6.34 -8.38 20.11
C THR A 153 -7.13 -7.33 19.33
N ILE A 154 -6.52 -6.63 18.36
CA ILE A 154 -7.23 -5.71 17.45
C ILE A 154 -8.04 -6.53 16.44
N ARG A 155 -7.43 -7.59 15.87
CA ARG A 155 -8.11 -8.44 14.87
C ARG A 155 -9.39 -9.08 15.42
N SER A 156 -9.37 -9.55 16.67
CA SER A 156 -10.53 -10.20 17.30
C SER A 156 -11.70 -9.25 17.57
N ARG A 157 -11.46 -7.93 17.55
CA ARG A 157 -12.46 -6.88 17.78
C ARG A 157 -12.88 -6.17 16.50
N SER A 158 -12.37 -6.61 15.36
CA SER A 158 -12.63 -5.98 14.06
C SER A 158 -13.38 -6.90 13.11
N SER A 159 -14.31 -6.35 12.36
CA SER A 159 -14.83 -7.00 11.15
C SER A 159 -13.76 -6.90 10.06
N ILE A 160 -13.17 -8.03 9.68
CA ILE A 160 -12.05 -8.07 8.74
C ILE A 160 -12.58 -8.19 7.32
N HIS A 161 -12.16 -7.28 6.44
CA HIS A 161 -12.50 -7.24 5.02
C HIS A 161 -11.24 -7.41 4.18
N PHE A 162 -11.11 -8.55 3.51
CA PHE A 162 -10.06 -8.74 2.52
C PHE A 162 -10.54 -8.12 1.20
N LEU A 163 -9.85 -7.09 0.76
CA LEU A 163 -10.17 -6.43 -0.50
C LEU A 163 -9.64 -7.26 -1.67
N PRO A 164 -10.46 -7.47 -2.72
CA PRO A 164 -10.03 -8.20 -3.90
C PRO A 164 -9.00 -7.39 -4.69
N SER A 165 -7.95 -8.07 -5.16
CA SER A 165 -7.01 -7.49 -6.11
C SER A 165 -7.62 -7.45 -7.51
N PRO A 166 -7.32 -6.43 -8.33
CA PRO A 166 -7.82 -6.35 -9.69
C PRO A 166 -7.20 -7.43 -10.59
N THR A 167 -7.98 -7.92 -11.57
CA THR A 167 -7.41 -8.68 -12.67
C THR A 167 -6.65 -7.76 -13.63
N ARG A 168 -5.84 -8.34 -14.52
CA ARG A 168 -5.14 -7.57 -15.55
C ARG A 168 -6.11 -6.77 -16.43
N GLU A 169 -7.20 -7.42 -16.83
CA GLU A 169 -8.22 -6.84 -17.69
C GLU A 169 -8.94 -5.68 -17.00
N GLN A 170 -9.28 -5.84 -15.72
CA GLN A 170 -9.90 -4.77 -14.92
C GLN A 170 -8.97 -3.57 -14.78
N SER A 171 -7.68 -3.82 -14.54
CA SER A 171 -6.69 -2.75 -14.41
C SER A 171 -6.45 -2.01 -15.72
N VAL A 172 -6.34 -2.72 -16.83
CA VAL A 172 -6.20 -2.09 -18.16
C VAL A 172 -7.44 -1.24 -18.48
N SER A 173 -8.65 -1.81 -18.31
CA SER A 173 -9.90 -1.08 -18.56
C SER A 173 -10.01 0.18 -17.68
N TYR A 174 -9.61 0.09 -16.41
CA TYR A 174 -9.58 1.25 -15.50
C TYR A 174 -8.61 2.33 -15.98
N LEU A 175 -7.38 1.94 -16.37
CA LEU A 175 -6.38 2.88 -16.87
C LEU A 175 -6.81 3.58 -18.16
N GLU A 176 -7.51 2.86 -19.05
CA GLU A 176 -8.08 3.42 -20.29
C GLU A 176 -9.18 4.44 -19.99
N GLN A 177 -10.11 4.09 -19.09
CA GLN A 177 -11.24 4.95 -18.71
C GLN A 177 -10.80 6.23 -17.98
N GLU A 178 -9.75 6.13 -17.15
CA GLU A 178 -9.20 7.28 -16.42
C GLU A 178 -8.16 8.09 -17.23
N GLY A 179 -7.89 7.71 -18.50
CA GLY A 179 -6.99 8.44 -19.39
C GLY A 179 -5.49 8.17 -19.17
N HIS A 180 -5.13 7.08 -18.47
CA HIS A 180 -3.76 6.72 -18.15
C HIS A 180 -3.15 5.69 -19.10
N GLN A 181 -3.33 5.82 -20.42
CA GLN A 181 -2.85 4.87 -21.43
C GLN A 181 -1.35 4.57 -21.32
N GLN A 182 -0.53 5.56 -20.94
CA GLN A 182 0.91 5.37 -20.78
C GLN A 182 1.28 4.40 -19.65
N ALA A 183 0.39 4.22 -18.67
CA ALA A 183 0.61 3.30 -17.55
C ALA A 183 0.37 1.82 -17.93
N ILE A 184 -0.36 1.54 -19.01
CA ILE A 184 -0.72 0.17 -19.40
C ILE A 184 0.50 -0.70 -19.66
N GLN A 185 1.57 -0.13 -20.24
CA GLN A 185 2.82 -0.86 -20.49
C GLN A 185 3.52 -1.35 -19.21
N PHE A 186 3.19 -0.77 -18.06
CA PHE A 186 3.75 -1.14 -16.74
C PHE A 186 2.84 -2.05 -15.94
N ILE A 187 1.71 -2.52 -16.51
CA ILE A 187 0.72 -3.27 -15.74
C ILE A 187 1.28 -4.61 -15.23
N ASP A 188 2.04 -5.32 -16.06
CA ASP A 188 2.68 -6.57 -15.67
C ASP A 188 3.73 -6.30 -14.57
N LEU A 189 4.57 -5.28 -14.75
CA LEU A 189 5.56 -4.87 -13.76
C LEU A 189 4.92 -4.41 -12.44
N SER A 190 3.75 -3.78 -12.49
CA SER A 190 3.01 -3.39 -11.28
C SER A 190 2.39 -4.58 -10.54
N GLY A 191 2.30 -5.77 -11.15
CA GLY A 191 1.56 -6.91 -10.63
C GLY A 191 0.05 -6.69 -10.69
N ASN A 192 -0.43 -6.12 -11.79
CA ASN A 192 -1.82 -5.75 -12.06
C ASN A 192 -2.37 -4.62 -11.17
N LYS A 193 -1.52 -3.86 -10.49
CA LYS A 193 -1.91 -2.76 -9.60
C LYS A 193 -1.95 -1.43 -10.36
N PRO A 194 -3.13 -0.90 -10.71
CA PRO A 194 -3.24 0.23 -11.65
C PRO A 194 -2.64 1.52 -11.11
N LEU A 195 -2.78 1.84 -9.82
CA LEU A 195 -2.19 3.05 -9.27
C LEU A 195 -0.66 2.96 -9.17
N PHE A 196 -0.14 1.75 -8.94
CA PHE A 196 1.31 1.55 -9.00
C PHE A 196 1.82 1.61 -10.46
N ALA A 197 1.05 1.13 -11.44
CA ALA A 197 1.38 1.30 -12.85
C ALA A 197 1.43 2.79 -13.27
N ILE A 198 0.52 3.62 -12.75
CA ILE A 198 0.56 5.09 -12.95
C ILE A 198 1.83 5.68 -12.34
N GLN A 199 2.19 5.28 -11.13
CA GLN A 199 3.44 5.72 -10.49
C GLN A 199 4.66 5.32 -11.33
N LEU A 200 4.74 4.07 -11.80
CA LEU A 200 5.84 3.60 -12.67
C LEU A 200 5.93 4.39 -13.97
N ALA A 201 4.79 4.81 -14.53
CA ALA A 201 4.76 5.66 -15.73
C ALA A 201 5.28 7.07 -15.45
N ASN A 202 4.95 7.64 -14.29
CA ASN A 202 5.45 8.97 -13.88
C ASN A 202 6.97 8.92 -13.58
N ASP A 203 7.44 7.84 -12.96
CA ASP A 203 8.83 7.64 -12.56
C ASP A 203 9.63 6.82 -13.59
N HIS A 204 9.20 6.80 -14.87
CA HIS A 204 9.76 5.91 -15.89
C HIS A 204 11.25 6.10 -16.14
N GLU A 205 11.80 7.31 -16.04
CA GLU A 205 13.23 7.56 -16.19
C GLU A 205 14.06 6.89 -15.08
N VAL A 206 13.56 6.99 -13.84
CA VAL A 206 14.18 6.36 -12.67
C VAL A 206 14.09 4.83 -12.80
N LEU A 207 12.93 4.32 -13.19
CA LEU A 207 12.74 2.90 -13.46
C LEU A 207 13.71 2.38 -14.53
N ASN A 208 13.83 3.08 -15.66
CA ASN A 208 14.74 2.72 -16.73
C ASN A 208 16.19 2.72 -16.26
N SER A 209 16.58 3.67 -15.42
CA SER A 209 17.92 3.72 -14.83
C SER A 209 18.22 2.49 -13.98
N ILE A 210 17.26 2.09 -13.11
CA ILE A 210 17.37 0.90 -12.27
C ILE A 210 17.44 -0.36 -13.13
N VAL A 211 16.53 -0.54 -14.08
CA VAL A 211 16.51 -1.73 -14.96
C VAL A 211 17.78 -1.83 -15.79
N THR A 212 18.26 -0.72 -16.35
CA THR A 212 19.51 -0.68 -17.10
C THR A 212 20.71 -1.10 -16.24
N LEU A 213 20.74 -0.67 -14.99
CA LEU A 213 21.74 -1.07 -14.02
C LEU A 213 21.70 -2.59 -13.75
N LEU A 214 20.50 -3.13 -13.47
CA LEU A 214 20.30 -4.56 -13.20
C LEU A 214 20.66 -5.43 -14.40
N MET A 215 20.38 -4.97 -15.63
CA MET A 215 20.75 -5.67 -16.87
C MET A 215 22.26 -5.80 -17.09
N LYS A 216 23.10 -4.95 -16.45
CA LYS A 216 24.57 -5.09 -16.49
C LYS A 216 25.07 -6.31 -15.72
N GLY A 217 24.26 -6.92 -14.87
CA GLY A 217 24.61 -8.09 -14.08
C GLY A 217 25.89 -7.82 -13.24
N LYS A 218 26.93 -8.67 -13.41
CA LYS A 218 28.18 -8.55 -12.66
C LYS A 218 28.97 -7.25 -12.95
N SER A 219 28.75 -6.61 -14.11
CA SER A 219 29.56 -5.49 -14.63
C SER A 219 29.01 -4.10 -14.28
N PHE A 220 28.04 -3.96 -13.38
CA PHE A 220 27.56 -2.64 -12.98
C PHE A 220 28.58 -1.87 -12.12
N ASP A 221 28.49 -0.55 -12.19
CA ASP A 221 29.28 0.37 -11.37
C ASP A 221 28.47 0.82 -10.14
N MET A 222 29.09 0.76 -8.96
CA MET A 222 28.48 1.17 -7.69
C MET A 222 28.13 2.66 -7.61
N MET A 223 28.84 3.54 -8.32
CA MET A 223 28.50 4.96 -8.36
C MET A 223 27.09 5.18 -8.94
N HIS A 224 26.78 4.51 -10.05
CA HIS A 224 25.44 4.62 -10.69
C HIS A 224 24.32 4.01 -9.84
N VAL A 225 24.64 3.07 -8.95
CA VAL A 225 23.68 2.50 -7.99
C VAL A 225 23.24 3.55 -6.98
N ASN A 226 24.18 4.29 -6.43
CA ASN A 226 23.89 5.33 -5.44
C ASN A 226 23.02 6.46 -6.03
N ASP A 227 23.28 6.87 -7.28
CA ASP A 227 22.48 7.89 -7.95
C ASP A 227 21.03 7.43 -8.14
N ALA A 228 20.80 6.20 -8.59
CA ALA A 228 19.49 5.61 -8.74
C ALA A 228 18.74 5.53 -7.40
N LEU A 229 19.43 5.16 -6.31
CA LEU A 229 18.85 5.13 -4.97
C LEU A 229 18.45 6.51 -4.46
N LEU A 230 19.31 7.51 -4.63
CA LEU A 230 19.01 8.88 -4.18
C LEU A 230 17.75 9.42 -4.82
N THR A 231 17.46 9.00 -6.05
CA THR A 231 16.27 9.43 -6.80
C THR A 231 15.01 8.64 -6.45
N SER A 232 15.12 7.30 -6.32
CA SER A 232 13.95 6.41 -6.18
C SER A 232 13.56 6.10 -4.72
N GLY A 233 14.51 6.18 -3.82
CA GLY A 233 14.39 5.63 -2.47
C GLY A 233 14.59 4.10 -2.39
N LEU A 234 15.04 3.64 -1.21
CA LEU A 234 15.45 2.24 -1.00
C LEU A 234 14.29 1.25 -1.21
N GLY A 235 13.09 1.58 -0.74
CA GLY A 235 11.93 0.69 -0.84
C GLY A 235 11.53 0.40 -2.28
N PHE A 236 11.44 1.44 -3.11
CA PHE A 236 11.14 1.31 -4.54
C PHE A 236 12.22 0.50 -5.27
N PHE A 237 13.50 0.78 -4.99
CA PHE A 237 14.60 0.04 -5.59
C PHE A 237 14.54 -1.46 -5.25
N ILE A 238 14.28 -1.81 -3.97
CA ILE A 238 14.14 -3.19 -3.53
C ILE A 238 12.95 -3.86 -4.22
N GLU A 239 11.82 -3.20 -4.35
CA GLU A 239 10.63 -3.75 -5.02
C GLU A 239 10.91 -4.09 -6.48
N ILE A 240 11.55 -3.20 -7.22
CA ILE A 240 11.94 -3.47 -8.62
C ILE A 240 12.95 -4.62 -8.69
N MET A 241 13.92 -4.66 -7.77
CA MET A 241 14.91 -5.73 -7.71
C MET A 241 14.29 -7.09 -7.35
N GLN A 242 13.32 -7.13 -6.44
CA GLN A 242 12.59 -8.37 -6.13
C GLN A 242 11.87 -8.93 -7.37
N LYS A 243 11.18 -8.09 -8.14
CA LYS A 243 10.52 -8.49 -9.38
C LYS A 243 11.51 -8.94 -10.43
N TRP A 244 12.65 -8.26 -10.54
CA TRP A 244 13.76 -8.64 -11.42
C TRP A 244 14.31 -10.03 -11.09
N ILE A 245 14.65 -10.27 -9.84
CA ILE A 245 15.20 -11.56 -9.39
C ILE A 245 14.15 -12.68 -9.48
N PHE A 246 12.87 -12.36 -9.23
CA PHE A 246 11.79 -13.31 -9.42
C PHE A 246 11.71 -13.80 -10.86
N ASP A 247 11.73 -12.87 -11.84
CA ASP A 247 11.67 -13.22 -13.26
C ASP A 247 12.94 -13.96 -13.71
N LEU A 248 14.13 -13.57 -13.25
CA LEU A 248 15.37 -14.34 -13.52
C LEU A 248 15.27 -15.77 -12.99
N SER A 249 14.79 -15.94 -11.76
CA SER A 249 14.62 -17.25 -11.13
C SER A 249 13.58 -18.10 -11.85
N SER A 250 12.40 -17.51 -12.14
CA SER A 250 11.30 -18.18 -12.85
C SER A 250 11.70 -18.56 -14.27
N TYR A 251 12.42 -17.69 -14.97
CA TYR A 251 12.88 -17.98 -16.32
C TYR A 251 13.98 -19.04 -16.36
N THR A 252 14.87 -19.06 -15.36
CA THR A 252 15.94 -20.08 -15.28
C THR A 252 15.34 -21.49 -15.20
N GLU A 253 14.32 -21.68 -14.38
CA GLU A 253 13.72 -23.00 -14.12
C GLU A 253 12.53 -23.31 -15.06
N PHE A 254 11.58 -22.36 -15.18
CA PHE A 254 10.28 -22.61 -15.82
C PHE A 254 10.12 -21.96 -17.19
N LYS A 255 11.07 -21.12 -17.64
CA LYS A 255 10.99 -20.31 -18.88
C LYS A 255 9.78 -19.37 -18.92
N GLN A 256 9.33 -18.89 -17.74
CA GLN A 256 8.19 -17.99 -17.59
C GLN A 256 8.63 -16.62 -17.08
N LEU A 257 7.97 -15.57 -17.58
CA LEU A 257 8.13 -14.19 -17.14
C LEU A 257 6.79 -13.68 -16.64
N HIS A 258 6.84 -12.83 -15.62
CA HIS A 258 5.66 -12.26 -14.98
C HIS A 258 5.67 -10.73 -15.00
N TYR A 259 6.83 -10.12 -14.84
CA TYR A 259 6.99 -8.67 -14.64
C TYR A 259 7.66 -7.97 -15.81
N PHE A 260 8.76 -8.50 -16.31
CA PHE A 260 9.59 -7.89 -17.37
C PHE A 260 9.37 -8.57 -18.72
N THR A 261 8.11 -8.70 -19.11
CA THR A 261 7.70 -9.42 -20.34
C THR A 261 8.24 -8.78 -21.62
N ASN A 262 8.49 -7.47 -21.60
CA ASN A 262 8.97 -6.67 -22.73
C ASN A 262 10.49 -6.80 -23.00
N ILE A 263 11.27 -7.36 -22.08
CA ILE A 263 12.74 -7.53 -22.22
C ILE A 263 13.18 -8.99 -22.09
N LYS A 264 12.34 -9.91 -22.58
CA LYS A 264 12.54 -11.35 -22.52
C LYS A 264 13.93 -11.81 -23.00
N ASP A 265 14.38 -11.31 -24.16
CA ASP A 265 15.66 -11.73 -24.76
C ASP A 265 16.84 -11.41 -23.83
N LYS A 266 16.77 -10.28 -23.11
CA LYS A 266 17.81 -9.90 -22.16
C LYS A 266 17.80 -10.77 -20.92
N ILE A 267 16.62 -11.08 -20.38
CA ILE A 267 16.48 -11.99 -19.24
C ILE A 267 16.96 -13.38 -19.62
N GLU A 268 16.60 -13.88 -20.80
CA GLU A 268 17.11 -15.16 -21.31
C GLU A 268 18.64 -15.21 -21.38
N GLN A 269 19.26 -14.16 -21.88
CA GLN A 269 20.72 -14.06 -21.96
C GLN A 269 21.36 -14.12 -20.56
N ILE A 270 20.81 -13.37 -19.60
CA ILE A 270 21.33 -13.30 -18.24
C ILE A 270 21.10 -14.63 -17.51
N SER A 271 19.93 -15.21 -17.64
CA SER A 271 19.54 -16.45 -16.96
C SER A 271 20.44 -17.66 -17.32
N LYS A 272 21.09 -17.67 -18.48
CA LYS A 272 22.04 -18.73 -18.89
C LYS A 272 23.26 -18.83 -17.98
N THR A 273 23.59 -17.77 -17.25
CA THR A 273 24.76 -17.70 -16.36
C THR A 273 24.39 -17.86 -14.89
N LEU A 274 23.11 -18.09 -14.59
CA LEU A 274 22.60 -18.09 -13.22
C LEU A 274 22.21 -19.49 -12.76
N SER A 275 22.40 -19.72 -11.47
CA SER A 275 21.87 -20.89 -10.77
C SER A 275 20.52 -20.53 -10.13
N TYR A 276 19.49 -21.34 -10.33
CA TYR A 276 18.19 -21.19 -9.66
C TYR A 276 18.34 -21.10 -8.13
N LYS A 277 19.22 -21.92 -7.55
CA LYS A 277 19.47 -21.92 -6.11
C LYS A 277 20.01 -20.58 -5.62
N GLU A 278 20.97 -19.99 -6.33
CA GLU A 278 21.59 -18.72 -5.93
C GLU A 278 20.61 -17.55 -6.09
N THR A 279 19.84 -17.52 -7.17
CA THR A 279 18.79 -16.50 -7.36
C THR A 279 17.70 -16.60 -6.28
N LEU A 280 17.28 -17.81 -5.90
CA LEU A 280 16.30 -18.01 -4.82
C LEU A 280 16.85 -17.59 -3.44
N ASN A 281 18.12 -17.90 -3.16
CA ASN A 281 18.77 -17.46 -1.92
C ASN A 281 18.86 -15.94 -1.85
N PHE A 282 19.19 -15.31 -2.95
CA PHE A 282 19.24 -13.84 -2.99
C PHE A 282 17.84 -13.22 -2.87
N TYR A 283 16.81 -13.81 -3.47
CA TYR A 283 15.42 -13.36 -3.28
C TYR A 283 15.00 -13.38 -1.81
N LYS A 284 15.39 -14.42 -1.06
CA LYS A 284 15.14 -14.46 0.40
C LYS A 284 15.82 -13.33 1.14
N LYS A 285 17.10 -13.02 0.80
CA LYS A 285 17.80 -11.86 1.36
C LYS A 285 17.14 -10.52 1.02
N LEU A 286 16.62 -10.37 -0.21
CA LEU A 286 15.87 -9.16 -0.58
C LEU A 286 14.65 -8.93 0.29
N ASN A 287 13.97 -10.00 0.73
CA ASN A 287 12.87 -9.89 1.68
C ASN A 287 13.33 -9.42 3.08
N GLU A 288 14.55 -9.74 3.47
CA GLU A 288 15.15 -9.20 4.72
C GLU A 288 15.48 -7.71 4.57
N TYR A 289 16.09 -7.31 3.45
CA TYR A 289 16.34 -5.90 3.14
C TYR A 289 15.05 -5.09 3.07
N ALA A 290 13.98 -5.64 2.49
CA ALA A 290 12.68 -4.98 2.42
C ALA A 290 12.10 -4.68 3.81
N ARG A 291 12.26 -5.61 4.78
CA ARG A 291 11.82 -5.39 6.17
C ARG A 291 12.62 -4.30 6.89
N LEU A 292 13.87 -4.09 6.48
CA LEU A 292 14.75 -3.09 7.05
C LEU A 292 14.60 -1.71 6.39
N ALA A 293 14.00 -1.63 5.20
CA ALA A 293 13.94 -0.38 4.43
C ALA A 293 13.22 0.77 5.16
N ASP A 294 12.22 0.43 5.99
CA ASP A 294 11.44 1.38 6.80
C ASP A 294 12.05 1.64 8.20
N THR A 295 13.19 1.00 8.51
CA THR A 295 13.88 1.21 9.78
C THR A 295 15.01 2.26 9.66
N PRO A 296 15.47 2.85 10.77
CA PRO A 296 16.51 3.89 10.73
C PRO A 296 17.91 3.31 10.47
N ILE A 297 18.09 2.63 9.34
CA ILE A 297 19.37 2.10 8.88
C ILE A 297 20.10 3.09 7.96
N ASN A 298 21.41 2.89 7.82
CA ASN A 298 22.17 3.57 6.77
C ASN A 298 21.79 2.96 5.40
N LYS A 299 20.94 3.68 4.65
CA LYS A 299 20.38 3.22 3.38
C LYS A 299 21.47 2.95 2.33
N SER A 300 22.54 3.74 2.31
CA SER A 300 23.67 3.54 1.39
C SER A 300 24.41 2.24 1.69
N MET A 301 24.71 1.97 2.96
CA MET A 301 25.37 0.71 3.35
C MET A 301 24.50 -0.53 3.07
N ALA A 302 23.18 -0.42 3.30
CA ALA A 302 22.26 -1.50 2.97
C ALA A 302 22.22 -1.78 1.48
N LEU A 303 22.22 -0.73 0.66
CA LEU A 303 22.27 -0.84 -0.79
C LEU A 303 23.59 -1.47 -1.25
N ASP A 304 24.73 -1.02 -0.72
CA ASP A 304 26.05 -1.57 -1.08
C ASP A 304 26.12 -3.07 -0.79
N ALA A 305 25.65 -3.48 0.40
CA ALA A 305 25.60 -4.90 0.77
C ALA A 305 24.69 -5.70 -0.16
N MET A 306 23.49 -5.18 -0.48
CA MET A 306 22.55 -5.81 -1.39
C MET A 306 23.13 -5.95 -2.80
N MET A 307 23.81 -4.94 -3.32
CA MET A 307 24.41 -4.98 -4.65
C MET A 307 25.65 -5.87 -4.72
N ILE A 308 26.41 -6.01 -3.64
CA ILE A 308 27.50 -7.01 -3.54
C ILE A 308 26.88 -8.42 -3.59
N ASP A 309 25.81 -8.69 -2.87
CA ASP A 309 25.12 -9.98 -2.93
C ASP A 309 24.53 -10.23 -4.32
N TYR A 310 24.01 -9.21 -5.01
CA TYR A 310 23.55 -9.32 -6.39
C TYR A 310 24.68 -9.74 -7.34
N LYS A 311 25.90 -9.16 -7.21
CA LYS A 311 27.06 -9.60 -8.02
C LYS A 311 27.37 -11.09 -7.83
N ARG A 312 27.20 -11.61 -6.62
CA ARG A 312 27.55 -13.00 -6.27
C ARG A 312 26.67 -14.04 -6.96
N ILE A 313 25.44 -13.69 -7.37
CA ILE A 313 24.58 -14.65 -8.08
C ILE A 313 25.11 -15.02 -9.48
N PHE A 314 26.05 -14.23 -10.02
CA PHE A 314 26.68 -14.45 -11.33
C PHE A 314 28.02 -15.18 -11.26
N ASN A 315 28.37 -15.81 -10.13
CA ASN A 315 29.63 -16.53 -9.95
C ASN A 315 29.46 -18.03 -10.05
#